data_cf40fda020bd29b116cc5189c3b4df76
#
_entry.id   cf40fda020bd29b116cc5189c3b4df76
#
_cell.length_a   1.000
_cell.length_b   1.000
_cell.length_c   1.000
_cell.angle_alpha   90.00
_cell.angle_beta   90.00
_cell.angle_gamma   90.00
#
_symmetry.space_group_name_H-M   'P 1'
#
loop_
_entity.id
_entity.type
_entity.pdbx_description
1 polymer ?
#
loop_
_entity_poly.entity_id
_entity_poly.type
_entity_poly.pdbx_seq_one_letter_code
_entity_poly.pdbx_strand_id
1 'polypeptide(L)'
;MLKLRFLPTINPTQFNYPIDIRGKWHGNRYRFVQRYRSGQPETLGEEFDAPFTRLDWISRDRFDIQWHRHTGTWLCLHRGLSLVEALKTIETDGLLHPL
;
A
#
# COMPACT_ATOMS: atom_id res chain seq x y z
N MET A 1 -5.67 -6.71 -12.60
CA MET A 1 -5.55 -5.53 -11.76
C MET A 1 -5.57 -5.90 -10.28
N LEU A 2 -4.67 -5.38 -9.52
CA LEU A 2 -4.48 -5.76 -8.13
C LEU A 2 -5.30 -4.85 -7.21
N LYS A 3 -6.61 -4.98 -7.26
CA LYS A 3 -7.49 -4.22 -6.38
C LYS A 3 -7.85 -5.09 -5.19
N LEU A 4 -7.28 -4.80 -4.04
CA LEU A 4 -7.52 -5.54 -2.82
C LEU A 4 -8.82 -5.06 -2.14
N ARG A 5 -9.37 -5.92 -1.28
CA ARG A 5 -10.71 -5.72 -0.72
C ARG A 5 -10.75 -4.94 0.57
N PHE A 6 -9.62 -4.66 1.18
CA PHE A 6 -9.59 -3.92 2.43
C PHE A 6 -9.73 -2.42 2.17
N LEU A 7 -10.93 -2.00 1.82
CA LEU A 7 -11.22 -0.58 1.68
C LEU A 7 -11.18 0.08 3.05
N PRO A 8 -10.51 1.22 3.17
CA PRO A 8 -10.42 1.90 4.45
C PRO A 8 -11.77 2.46 4.88
N THR A 9 -12.00 2.44 6.18
CA THR A 9 -13.15 3.09 6.78
C THR A 9 -12.83 4.56 7.00
N ILE A 10 -13.68 5.45 6.50
CA ILE A 10 -13.51 6.87 6.68
C ILE A 10 -13.96 7.24 8.10
N ASN A 11 -13.05 7.88 8.85
CA ASN A 11 -13.33 8.39 10.17
C ASN A 11 -13.31 9.92 10.11
N PRO A 12 -14.47 10.60 10.23
CA PRO A 12 -14.53 12.05 10.08
C PRO A 12 -13.85 12.82 11.21
N THR A 13 -13.45 12.17 12.29
CA THR A 13 -12.69 12.81 13.37
C THR A 13 -11.20 12.87 13.13
N GLN A 14 -10.70 12.19 12.10
CA GLN A 14 -9.29 12.23 11.75
C GLN A 14 -8.97 13.49 10.95
N PHE A 15 -7.77 14.04 11.16
CA PHE A 15 -7.30 15.18 10.37
C PHE A 15 -7.09 14.79 8.91
N ASN A 16 -6.56 13.59 8.66
CA ASN A 16 -6.40 13.03 7.33
C ASN A 16 -7.21 11.73 7.28
N TYR A 17 -7.96 11.54 6.21
CA TYR A 17 -8.76 10.35 6.07
C TYR A 17 -8.50 9.68 4.72
N PRO A 18 -8.51 8.33 4.69
CA PRO A 18 -8.29 7.59 3.45
C PRO A 18 -9.51 7.67 2.53
N ILE A 19 -9.26 7.81 1.23
CA ILE A 19 -10.32 7.89 0.23
C ILE A 19 -10.19 6.85 -0.86
N ASP A 20 -9.00 6.27 -1.10
CA ASP A 20 -8.80 5.29 -2.17
C ASP A 20 -7.51 4.50 -1.95
N ILE A 21 -7.44 3.33 -2.57
CA ILE A 21 -6.23 2.53 -2.67
C ILE A 21 -5.92 2.37 -4.14
N ARG A 22 -4.69 2.68 -4.52
CA ARG A 22 -4.21 2.60 -5.90
C ARG A 22 -2.95 1.78 -5.99
N GLY A 23 -2.67 1.27 -7.19
CA GLY A 23 -1.43 0.59 -7.47
C GLY A 23 -0.83 1.09 -8.77
N LYS A 24 0.51 1.08 -8.84
CA LYS A 24 1.21 1.53 -10.03
C LYS A 24 2.55 0.80 -10.17
N TRP A 25 2.86 0.39 -11.40
CA TRP A 25 4.15 -0.16 -11.76
C TRP A 25 5.19 0.95 -11.98
N HIS A 26 6.39 0.72 -11.45
CA HIS A 26 7.61 1.47 -11.76
C HIS A 26 8.71 0.45 -12.05
N GLY A 27 9.02 0.22 -13.31
CA GLY A 27 9.94 -0.84 -13.69
C GLY A 27 9.40 -2.20 -13.23
N ASN A 28 10.17 -2.91 -12.40
CA ASN A 28 9.79 -4.21 -11.84
C ASN A 28 9.18 -4.13 -10.45
N ARG A 29 8.73 -2.95 -10.03
CA ARG A 29 8.14 -2.72 -8.71
C ARG A 29 6.72 -2.24 -8.84
N TYR A 30 5.80 -2.88 -8.14
CA TYR A 30 4.41 -2.48 -8.06
C TYR A 30 4.13 -1.89 -6.69
N ARG A 31 3.83 -0.60 -6.62
CA ARG A 31 3.55 0.09 -5.37
C ARG A 31 2.06 0.15 -5.12
N PHE A 32 1.65 -0.24 -3.91
CA PHE A 32 0.32 0.02 -3.39
C PHE A 32 0.37 1.32 -2.60
N VAL A 33 -0.50 2.25 -2.94
CA VAL A 33 -0.58 3.54 -2.25
C VAL A 33 -1.98 3.78 -1.73
N GLN A 34 -2.05 4.36 -0.53
CA GLN A 34 -3.29 4.85 0.04
C GLN A 34 -3.39 6.33 -0.28
N ARG A 35 -4.49 6.74 -0.91
CA ARG A 35 -4.78 8.16 -1.12
C ARG A 35 -5.54 8.71 0.07
N TYR A 36 -5.05 9.82 0.59
CA TYR A 36 -5.66 10.53 1.72
C TYR A 36 -6.17 11.88 1.27
N ARG A 37 -7.16 12.38 2.00
CA ARG A 37 -7.62 13.76 1.89
C ARG A 37 -7.37 14.43 3.23
N SER A 38 -6.80 15.64 3.18
CA SER A 38 -6.52 16.39 4.40
C SER A 38 -7.80 16.96 5.00
N GLY A 39 -7.96 16.76 6.32
CA GLY A 39 -9.01 17.40 7.10
C GLY A 39 -8.50 18.60 7.91
N GLN A 40 -7.22 18.97 7.78
CA GLN A 40 -6.65 20.10 8.50
C GLN A 40 -7.10 21.41 7.87
N PRO A 41 -7.39 22.45 8.69
CA PRO A 41 -7.89 23.72 8.17
C PRO A 41 -7.00 24.39 7.12
N GLU A 42 -5.68 24.31 7.27
CA GLU A 42 -4.74 24.94 6.34
C GLU A 42 -4.67 24.23 4.97
N THR A 43 -5.00 22.95 4.93
CA THR A 43 -4.86 22.12 3.74
C THR A 43 -6.15 21.38 3.39
N LEU A 44 -7.28 21.90 3.85
CA LEU A 44 -8.58 21.23 3.71
C LEU A 44 -8.87 20.86 2.26
N GLY A 45 -9.14 19.58 2.04
CA GLY A 45 -9.46 19.04 0.73
C GLY A 45 -8.26 18.67 -0.13
N GLU A 46 -7.03 18.97 0.27
CA GLU A 46 -5.85 18.52 -0.44
C GLU A 46 -5.69 17.00 -0.35
N GLU A 47 -5.30 16.39 -1.45
CA GLU A 47 -5.10 14.93 -1.53
C GLU A 47 -3.62 14.62 -1.67
N PHE A 48 -3.20 13.53 -1.05
CA PHE A 48 -1.84 13.03 -1.16
C PHE A 48 -1.81 11.52 -1.10
N ASP A 49 -0.75 10.92 -1.64
CA ASP A 49 -0.55 9.48 -1.67
C ASP A 49 0.51 9.06 -0.67
N ALA A 50 0.23 7.97 0.05
CA ALA A 50 1.18 7.36 0.97
C ALA A 50 1.37 5.89 0.61
N PRO A 51 2.57 5.46 0.23
CA PRO A 51 2.82 4.06 -0.07
C PRO A 51 2.80 3.23 1.21
N PHE A 52 2.31 1.99 1.11
CA PHE A 52 2.29 1.09 2.26
C PHE A 52 2.87 -0.29 1.95
N THR A 53 2.79 -0.75 0.73
CA THR A 53 3.28 -2.07 0.32
C THR A 53 3.82 -1.99 -1.11
N ARG A 54 4.84 -2.81 -1.39
CA ARG A 54 5.44 -2.89 -2.71
C ARG A 54 5.73 -4.34 -3.06
N LEU A 55 5.34 -4.75 -4.28
CA LEU A 55 5.72 -6.02 -4.87
C LEU A 55 6.90 -5.79 -5.79
N ASP A 56 8.00 -6.48 -5.53
CA ASP A 56 9.19 -6.45 -6.39
C ASP A 56 9.25 -7.74 -7.21
N TRP A 57 9.16 -7.60 -8.53
CA TRP A 57 9.37 -8.74 -9.43
C TRP A 57 10.85 -9.06 -9.50
N ILE A 58 11.22 -10.27 -9.10
CA ILE A 58 12.60 -10.72 -9.04
C ILE A 58 12.97 -11.58 -10.24
N SER A 59 12.09 -12.52 -10.57
CA SER A 59 12.24 -13.42 -11.71
C SER A 59 10.89 -14.02 -12.03
N ARG A 60 10.83 -14.93 -12.99
CA ARG A 60 9.58 -15.55 -13.41
C ARG A 60 8.83 -16.13 -12.21
N ASP A 61 7.65 -15.60 -11.95
CA ASP A 61 6.76 -15.98 -10.85
C ASP A 61 7.45 -15.98 -9.48
N ARG A 62 8.37 -15.02 -9.27
CA ARG A 62 9.04 -14.82 -7.98
C ARG A 62 8.98 -13.35 -7.62
N PHE A 63 8.34 -13.05 -6.49
CA PHE A 63 8.11 -11.71 -6.01
C PHE A 63 8.56 -11.57 -4.56
N ASP A 64 9.14 -10.43 -4.24
CA ASP A 64 9.40 -10.03 -2.86
C ASP A 64 8.36 -9.00 -2.45
N ILE A 65 7.95 -9.05 -1.19
CA ILE A 65 7.02 -8.08 -0.63
C ILE A 65 7.77 -7.16 0.32
N GLN A 66 7.69 -5.86 0.04
CA GLN A 66 8.29 -4.82 0.86
C GLN A 66 7.20 -4.09 1.63
N TRP A 67 7.51 -3.74 2.86
CA TRP A 67 6.64 -2.96 3.74
C TRP A 67 7.24 -1.58 3.94
N HIS A 68 6.42 -0.55 3.79
CA HIS A 68 6.85 0.83 4.00
C HIS A 68 6.66 1.20 5.46
N ARG A 69 7.78 1.37 6.19
CA ARG A 69 7.74 1.77 7.58
C ARG A 69 7.41 3.26 7.71
N HIS A 70 6.86 3.63 8.86
CA HIS A 70 6.57 5.02 9.19
C HIS A 70 7.83 5.92 9.17
N THR A 71 9.01 5.33 9.25
CA THR A 71 10.30 6.06 9.13
C THR A 71 10.68 6.39 7.69
N GLY A 72 9.90 5.96 6.71
CA GLY A 72 10.18 6.16 5.29
C GLY A 72 11.06 5.09 4.66
N THR A 73 11.41 4.04 5.40
CA THR A 73 12.27 2.95 4.90
C THR A 73 11.43 1.76 4.45
N TRP A 74 11.88 1.10 3.38
CA TRP A 74 11.28 -0.15 2.94
C TRP A 74 11.96 -1.34 3.61
N LEU A 75 11.17 -2.30 4.12
CA LEU A 75 11.66 -3.56 4.67
C LEU A 75 11.07 -4.71 3.90
N CYS A 76 11.92 -5.66 3.49
CA CYS A 76 11.46 -6.89 2.86
C CYS A 76 10.93 -7.85 3.92
N LEU A 77 9.63 -8.14 3.88
CA LEU A 77 8.98 -9.04 4.83
C LEU A 77 8.85 -10.46 4.28
N HIS A 78 8.69 -10.62 2.97
CA HIS A 78 8.51 -11.92 2.32
C HIS A 78 9.33 -11.96 1.04
N ARG A 79 9.94 -13.12 0.76
CA ARG A 79 10.79 -13.31 -0.42
C ARG A 79 10.40 -14.52 -1.23
N GLY A 80 10.52 -14.40 -2.55
CA GLY A 80 10.42 -15.53 -3.47
C GLY A 80 9.03 -16.16 -3.56
N LEU A 81 7.98 -15.38 -3.37
CA LEU A 81 6.61 -15.86 -3.48
C LEU A 81 6.15 -15.86 -4.93
N SER A 82 5.27 -16.82 -5.29
CA SER A 82 4.54 -16.73 -6.55
C SER A 82 3.58 -15.53 -6.49
N LEU A 83 3.07 -15.08 -7.64
CA LEU A 83 2.11 -13.97 -7.67
C LEU A 83 0.87 -14.30 -6.83
N VAL A 84 0.34 -15.53 -6.93
CA VAL A 84 -0.83 -15.94 -6.17
C VAL A 84 -0.56 -15.91 -4.68
N GLU A 85 0.59 -16.44 -4.25
CA GLU A 85 1.00 -16.42 -2.84
C GLU A 85 1.21 -15.00 -2.33
N ALA A 86 1.85 -14.15 -3.14
CA ALA A 86 2.10 -12.77 -2.78
C ALA A 86 0.81 -11.98 -2.57
N LEU A 87 -0.15 -12.12 -3.47
CA LEU A 87 -1.44 -11.44 -3.34
C LEU A 87 -2.22 -11.92 -2.12
N LYS A 88 -2.20 -13.22 -1.86
CA LYS A 88 -2.84 -13.79 -0.67
C LYS A 88 -2.18 -13.26 0.61
N THR A 89 -0.86 -13.19 0.64
CA THR A 89 -0.12 -12.67 1.78
C THR A 89 -0.47 -11.20 2.04
N ILE A 90 -0.54 -10.38 1.00
CA ILE A 90 -0.91 -8.97 1.14
C ILE A 90 -2.32 -8.84 1.72
N GLU A 91 -3.26 -9.69 1.31
CA GLU A 91 -4.62 -9.64 1.85
C GLU A 91 -4.70 -10.06 3.32
N THR A 92 -3.85 -10.98 3.76
CA THR A 92 -3.96 -11.60 5.09
C THR A 92 -2.99 -11.05 6.13
N ASP A 93 -1.88 -10.45 5.71
CA ASP A 93 -0.89 -9.90 6.64
C ASP A 93 -1.24 -8.44 6.97
N GLY A 94 -1.69 -8.20 8.21
CA GLY A 94 -2.11 -6.88 8.65
C GLY A 94 -1.03 -5.81 8.61
N LEU A 95 0.26 -6.17 8.66
CA LEU A 95 1.37 -5.21 8.52
C LEU A 95 1.42 -4.59 7.13
N LEU A 96 0.91 -5.29 6.12
CA LEU A 96 0.94 -4.84 4.74
C LEU A 96 -0.26 -3.97 4.37
N HIS A 97 -1.19 -3.78 5.29
CA HIS A 97 -2.37 -2.96 5.06
C HIS A 97 -2.06 -1.49 5.39
N PRO A 98 -2.76 -0.55 4.77
CA PRO A 98 -2.60 0.86 5.11
C PRO A 98 -3.10 1.13 6.53
N LEU A 99 -2.50 2.11 7.16
CA LEU A 99 -2.89 2.53 8.50
C LEU A 99 -4.17 3.37 8.49
#